data_c4db291561926a5b8c0bfc85bcdadf9e
#
_entry.id   c4db291561926a5b8c0bfc85bcdadf9e
#
_cell.length_a   1.000
_cell.length_b   1.000
_cell.length_c   1.000
_cell.angle_alpha   90.00
_cell.angle_beta   90.00
_cell.angle_gamma   90.00
#
_symmetry.space_group_name_H-M   'P 1'
#
loop_
_entity.id
_entity.type
_entity.pdbx_description
1 polymer ?
#
loop_
_entity_poly.entity_id
_entity_poly.type
_entity_poly.pdbx_seq_one_letter_code
_entity_poly.pdbx_strand_id
1 'polypeptide(L)'
;LPSASLESVYPPSATRGIQTELTIKGKYLEKALALQFSDPSLKAAPKKDENGEVVPNVFTLDVPKGLALGRYSVAGGGGKFGLSNEKSFVVNDLPELSLSELAESMDSAKEIELGYTVIGFPKASRYGWMRVKLKAGQKVVIESEGSHIDSKFSPCLAVFDQSGRKLKSSTRSDVLI
;
A
#
# COMPACT_ATOMS: atom_id res chain seq x y z
N LEU A 1 -11.65 12.55 26.58
CA LEU A 1 -10.61 11.57 26.86
C LEU A 1 -9.83 11.30 25.58
N PRO A 2 -8.51 11.15 25.63
CA PRO A 2 -7.75 10.78 24.45
C PRO A 2 -8.17 9.39 23.97
N SER A 3 -8.30 9.22 22.66
CA SER A 3 -8.63 7.95 22.01
C SER A 3 -7.51 7.56 21.05
N ALA A 4 -7.32 6.26 20.86
CA ALA A 4 -6.38 5.76 19.87
C ALA A 4 -6.76 6.24 18.46
N SER A 5 -5.76 6.59 17.66
CA SER A 5 -5.96 7.04 16.29
C SER A 5 -4.90 6.43 15.38
N LEU A 6 -5.32 5.69 14.38
CA LEU A 6 -4.48 5.11 13.34
C LEU A 6 -4.36 6.09 12.17
N GLU A 7 -3.16 6.59 11.92
CA GLU A 7 -2.87 7.53 10.84
C GLU A 7 -2.50 6.81 9.54
N SER A 8 -1.70 5.75 9.64
CA SER A 8 -1.31 4.94 8.48
C SER A 8 -0.95 3.52 8.86
N VAL A 9 -1.09 2.63 7.88
CA VAL A 9 -0.56 1.26 7.84
C VAL A 9 0.33 1.15 6.62
N TYR A 10 1.53 0.61 6.77
CA TYR A 10 2.48 0.46 5.68
C TYR A 10 3.13 -0.93 5.71
N PRO A 11 3.15 -1.64 4.57
CA PRO A 11 2.46 -1.32 3.32
C PRO A 11 0.93 -1.28 3.49
N PRO A 12 0.19 -0.53 2.63
CA PRO A 12 -1.26 -0.45 2.70
C PRO A 12 -1.97 -1.63 2.04
N SER A 13 -1.20 -2.60 1.58
CA SER A 13 -1.67 -3.80 0.88
C SER A 13 -0.81 -5.01 1.23
N ALA A 14 -1.30 -6.19 0.86
CA ALA A 14 -0.55 -7.43 0.95
C ALA A 14 -0.93 -8.40 -0.17
N THR A 15 0.02 -9.24 -0.57
CA THR A 15 -0.21 -10.31 -1.53
C THR A 15 -0.83 -11.52 -0.83
N ARG A 16 -1.90 -12.03 -1.40
CA ARG A 16 -2.59 -13.23 -0.92
C ARG A 16 -1.65 -14.43 -0.81
N GLY A 17 -1.70 -15.10 0.32
CA GLY A 17 -0.85 -16.27 0.60
C GLY A 17 0.58 -15.96 0.99
N ILE A 18 0.93 -14.68 1.17
CA ILE A 18 2.26 -14.24 1.59
C ILE A 18 2.17 -13.57 2.95
N GLN A 19 3.10 -13.90 3.83
CA GLN A 19 3.26 -13.21 5.10
C GLN A 19 3.88 -11.84 4.86
N THR A 20 3.28 -10.80 5.42
CA THR A 20 3.68 -9.40 5.20
C THR A 20 3.96 -8.71 6.53
N GLU A 21 5.05 -7.96 6.59
CA GLU A 21 5.35 -7.11 7.73
C GLU A 21 4.63 -5.77 7.58
N LEU A 22 3.90 -5.36 8.61
CA LEU A 22 3.16 -4.11 8.65
C LEU A 22 3.74 -3.18 9.71
N THR A 23 3.95 -1.93 9.36
CA THR A 23 4.28 -0.85 10.30
C THR A 23 3.10 0.08 10.41
N ILE A 24 2.67 0.39 11.64
CA ILE A 24 1.60 1.34 11.90
C ILE A 24 2.14 2.66 12.44
N LYS A 25 1.46 3.76 12.12
CA LYS A 25 1.68 5.07 12.73
C LYS A 25 0.37 5.67 13.21
N GLY A 26 0.44 6.40 14.30
CA GLY A 26 -0.74 7.04 14.86
C GLY A 26 -0.48 7.62 16.23
N LYS A 27 -1.56 8.03 16.91
CA LYS A 27 -1.52 8.60 18.25
C LYS A 27 -2.16 7.63 19.24
N TYR A 28 -1.60 7.54 20.44
CA TYR A 28 -2.10 6.68 21.51
C TYR A 28 -2.20 5.20 21.11
N LEU A 29 -1.30 4.77 20.20
CA LEU A 29 -1.13 3.38 19.76
C LEU A 29 0.03 2.70 20.50
N GLU A 30 0.67 3.38 21.45
CA GLU A 30 1.75 2.82 22.24
C GLU A 30 1.22 1.57 22.94
N LYS A 31 1.90 0.46 22.69
CA LYS A 31 1.49 -0.87 23.17
C LYS A 31 0.18 -1.37 22.52
N ALA A 32 -0.08 -1.01 21.25
CA ALA A 32 -1.07 -1.74 20.49
C ALA A 32 -0.72 -3.23 20.51
N LEU A 33 -1.65 -4.03 21.02
CA LEU A 33 -1.44 -5.47 21.20
C LEU A 33 -1.91 -6.28 19.99
N ALA A 34 -2.76 -5.68 19.14
CA ALA A 34 -3.36 -6.33 18.00
C ALA A 34 -3.72 -5.35 16.87
N LEU A 35 -3.75 -5.87 15.65
CA LEU A 35 -4.49 -5.27 14.54
C LEU A 35 -5.76 -6.08 14.31
N GLN A 36 -6.88 -5.40 14.21
CA GLN A 36 -8.17 -5.98 13.93
C GLN A 36 -8.58 -5.65 12.50
N PHE A 37 -8.76 -6.67 11.69
CA PHE A 37 -9.24 -6.53 10.30
C PHE A 37 -10.74 -6.81 10.23
N SER A 38 -11.39 -6.28 9.18
CA SER A 38 -12.81 -6.55 8.90
C SER A 38 -13.09 -8.03 8.58
N ASP A 39 -12.08 -8.76 8.11
CA ASP A 39 -12.15 -10.22 7.95
C ASP A 39 -11.30 -10.90 9.02
N PRO A 40 -11.88 -11.78 9.86
CA PRO A 40 -11.15 -12.41 10.96
C PRO A 40 -10.12 -13.45 10.52
N SER A 41 -10.08 -13.82 9.25
CA SER A 41 -9.04 -14.69 8.70
C SER A 41 -7.69 -13.99 8.49
N LEU A 42 -7.69 -12.65 8.41
CA LEU A 42 -6.50 -11.83 8.42
C LEU A 42 -5.99 -11.71 9.86
N LYS A 43 -4.89 -12.39 10.15
CA LYS A 43 -4.33 -12.45 11.50
C LYS A 43 -2.98 -11.75 11.53
N ALA A 44 -2.89 -10.69 12.33
CA ALA A 44 -1.65 -9.98 12.58
C ALA A 44 -1.21 -10.16 14.03
N ALA A 45 0.06 -10.48 14.23
CA ALA A 45 0.70 -10.58 15.54
C ALA A 45 1.82 -9.54 15.67
N PRO A 46 2.06 -8.98 16.87
CA PRO A 46 3.20 -8.11 17.09
C PRO A 46 4.51 -8.82 16.71
N LYS A 47 5.34 -8.14 15.92
CA LYS A 47 6.65 -8.67 15.55
C LYS A 47 7.57 -8.71 16.76
N LYS A 48 8.34 -9.77 16.90
CA LYS A 48 9.40 -9.88 17.89
C LYS A 48 10.77 -9.80 17.23
N ASP A 49 11.71 -9.20 17.91
CA ASP A 49 13.12 -9.19 17.51
C ASP A 49 13.83 -10.51 17.83
N GLU A 50 15.13 -10.58 17.57
CA GLU A 50 15.96 -11.75 17.82
C GLU A 50 16.06 -12.13 19.33
N ASN A 51 15.80 -11.18 20.22
CA ASN A 51 15.78 -11.37 21.67
C ASN A 51 14.39 -11.76 22.20
N GLY A 52 13.38 -11.82 21.34
CA GLY A 52 12.00 -12.11 21.70
C GLY A 52 11.21 -10.89 22.19
N GLU A 53 11.81 -9.69 22.16
CA GLU A 53 11.16 -8.44 22.53
C GLU A 53 10.24 -7.94 21.41
N VAL A 54 9.11 -7.35 21.79
CA VAL A 54 8.15 -6.81 20.83
C VAL A 54 8.72 -5.54 20.17
N VAL A 55 8.80 -5.56 18.84
CA VAL A 55 9.17 -4.37 18.05
C VAL A 55 7.98 -3.41 18.03
N PRO A 56 8.12 -2.19 18.55
CA PRO A 56 6.99 -1.26 18.65
C PRO A 56 6.37 -0.94 17.29
N ASN A 57 5.04 -1.03 17.22
CA ASN A 57 4.25 -0.66 16.03
C ASN A 57 4.54 -1.49 14.76
N VAL A 58 5.19 -2.65 14.91
CA VAL A 58 5.46 -3.57 13.81
C VAL A 58 4.73 -4.88 14.05
N PHE A 59 4.04 -5.36 13.02
CA PHE A 59 3.24 -6.57 13.04
C PHE A 59 3.60 -7.48 11.88
N THR A 60 3.44 -8.77 12.08
CA THR A 60 3.50 -9.77 11.03
C THR A 60 2.07 -10.20 10.71
N LEU A 61 1.64 -10.00 9.47
CA LEU A 61 0.32 -10.36 8.97
C LEU A 61 0.39 -11.63 8.15
N ASP A 62 -0.43 -12.61 8.51
CA ASP A 62 -0.66 -13.80 7.70
C ASP A 62 -1.89 -13.58 6.80
N VAL A 63 -1.70 -13.69 5.49
CA VAL A 63 -2.76 -13.55 4.49
C VAL A 63 -3.11 -14.91 3.92
N PRO A 64 -4.30 -15.46 4.19
CA PRO A 64 -4.68 -16.78 3.70
C PRO A 64 -4.73 -16.87 2.18
N LYS A 65 -4.28 -18.00 1.60
CA LYS A 65 -4.34 -18.24 0.14
C LYS A 65 -5.76 -18.23 -0.42
N GLY A 66 -6.76 -18.57 0.37
CA GLY A 66 -8.16 -18.60 -0.04
C GLY A 66 -8.93 -17.31 0.20
N LEU A 67 -8.28 -16.26 0.72
CA LEU A 67 -8.95 -14.99 0.99
C LEU A 67 -9.39 -14.32 -0.32
N ALA A 68 -10.56 -13.70 -0.33
CA ALA A 68 -11.03 -12.94 -1.47
C ALA A 68 -10.12 -11.73 -1.72
N LEU A 69 -9.89 -11.40 -2.99
CA LEU A 69 -9.19 -10.17 -3.35
C LEU A 69 -10.12 -8.98 -3.12
N GLY A 70 -9.56 -7.85 -2.68
CA GLY A 70 -10.34 -6.65 -2.48
C GLY A 70 -9.89 -5.80 -1.32
N ARG A 71 -10.81 -4.98 -0.85
CA ARG A 71 -10.57 -4.00 0.21
C ARG A 71 -11.11 -4.49 1.53
N TYR A 72 -10.32 -4.30 2.55
CA TYR A 72 -10.60 -4.61 3.94
C TYR A 72 -10.40 -3.36 4.78
N SER A 73 -10.89 -3.34 5.99
CA SER A 73 -10.51 -2.31 6.97
C SER A 73 -9.62 -2.92 8.05
N VAL A 74 -8.77 -2.07 8.64
CA VAL A 74 -7.89 -2.43 9.74
C VAL A 74 -7.88 -1.33 10.80
N ALA A 75 -7.95 -1.73 12.07
CA ALA A 75 -7.81 -0.85 13.23
C ALA A 75 -6.74 -1.38 14.17
N GLY A 76 -6.05 -0.47 14.85
CA GLY A 76 -5.09 -0.80 15.91
C GLY A 76 -5.75 -0.74 17.28
N GLY A 77 -5.50 -1.71 18.14
CA GLY A 77 -6.17 -1.76 19.43
C GLY A 77 -5.51 -2.63 20.49
N GLY A 78 -6.23 -2.80 21.61
CA GLY A 78 -5.79 -3.59 22.76
C GLY A 78 -4.94 -2.83 23.77
N GLY A 79 -4.64 -1.55 23.54
CA GLY A 79 -3.97 -0.69 24.50
C GLY A 79 -4.95 0.06 25.43
N LYS A 80 -4.39 0.91 26.29
CA LYS A 80 -5.12 1.72 27.29
C LYS A 80 -6.23 2.60 26.68
N PHE A 81 -6.07 3.01 25.42
CA PHE A 81 -6.94 3.95 24.74
C PHE A 81 -7.97 3.28 23.82
N GLY A 82 -8.10 1.95 23.89
CA GLY A 82 -9.09 1.17 23.13
C GLY A 82 -8.74 0.95 21.66
N LEU A 83 -9.76 0.80 20.85
CA LEU A 83 -9.66 0.59 19.42
C LEU A 83 -9.56 1.94 18.69
N SER A 84 -8.69 2.02 17.69
CA SER A 84 -8.56 3.22 16.86
C SER A 84 -9.69 3.32 15.82
N ASN A 85 -9.67 4.41 15.04
CA ASN A 85 -10.36 4.46 13.76
C ASN A 85 -9.80 3.40 12.80
N GLU A 86 -10.59 3.05 11.80
CA GLU A 86 -10.21 2.14 10.72
C GLU A 86 -9.42 2.85 9.62
N LYS A 87 -8.59 2.07 8.93
CA LYS A 87 -7.91 2.40 7.68
C LYS A 87 -8.18 1.34 6.64
N SER A 88 -8.20 1.75 5.37
CA SER A 88 -8.34 0.82 4.26
C SER A 88 -7.07 0.01 4.06
N PHE A 89 -7.25 -1.27 3.74
CA PHE A 89 -6.18 -2.23 3.45
C PHE A 89 -6.57 -3.08 2.24
N VAL A 90 -5.65 -3.30 1.30
CA VAL A 90 -5.93 -4.02 0.06
C VAL A 90 -5.27 -5.39 0.08
N VAL A 91 -6.01 -6.42 -0.30
CA VAL A 91 -5.46 -7.76 -0.58
C VAL A 91 -5.52 -8.00 -2.08
N ASN A 92 -4.36 -8.24 -2.68
CA ASN A 92 -4.20 -8.52 -4.10
C ASN A 92 -3.50 -9.87 -4.32
N ASP A 93 -3.30 -10.30 -5.57
CA ASP A 93 -2.60 -11.53 -5.94
C ASP A 93 -1.32 -11.26 -6.74
N LEU A 94 -0.98 -9.99 -6.95
CA LEU A 94 0.27 -9.60 -7.58
C LEU A 94 1.38 -9.43 -6.53
N PRO A 95 2.63 -9.79 -6.86
CA PRO A 95 3.76 -9.51 -5.99
C PRO A 95 3.92 -8.00 -5.79
N GLU A 96 4.36 -7.60 -4.61
CA GLU A 96 4.55 -6.20 -4.26
C GLU A 96 5.99 -5.76 -4.48
N LEU A 97 6.15 -4.59 -5.07
CA LEU A 97 7.42 -3.89 -5.23
C LEU A 97 7.37 -2.57 -4.46
N SER A 98 8.06 -2.51 -3.34
CA SER A 98 8.18 -1.28 -2.57
C SER A 98 9.33 -0.42 -3.11
N LEU A 99 9.01 0.81 -3.49
CA LEU A 99 9.98 1.83 -3.87
C LEU A 99 10.02 2.89 -2.76
N SER A 100 11.20 3.17 -2.22
CA SER A 100 11.34 4.18 -1.17
C SER A 100 10.86 5.56 -1.65
N GLU A 101 11.15 5.88 -2.91
CA GLU A 101 10.70 7.10 -3.58
C GLU A 101 10.47 6.82 -5.06
N LEU A 102 9.46 7.44 -5.63
CA LEU A 102 9.26 7.48 -7.07
C LEU A 102 10.18 8.53 -7.70
N ALA A 103 10.63 8.28 -8.92
CA ALA A 103 11.49 9.21 -9.65
C ALA A 103 10.73 10.52 -9.93
N GLU A 104 11.44 11.64 -9.91
CA GLU A 104 10.87 12.97 -10.11
C GLU A 104 10.77 13.39 -11.58
N SER A 105 11.48 12.66 -12.47
CA SER A 105 11.51 12.93 -13.92
C SER A 105 11.47 11.64 -14.73
N MET A 106 11.10 11.78 -15.99
CA MET A 106 11.09 10.68 -16.94
C MET A 106 12.50 10.07 -17.13
N ASP A 107 13.55 10.90 -17.12
CA ASP A 107 14.92 10.43 -17.31
C ASP A 107 15.43 9.58 -16.13
N SER A 108 15.01 9.93 -14.92
CA SER A 108 15.36 9.19 -13.70
C SER A 108 14.40 8.04 -13.39
N ALA A 109 13.38 7.82 -14.22
CA ALA A 109 12.37 6.79 -14.00
C ALA A 109 12.99 5.40 -13.95
N LYS A 110 12.73 4.67 -12.85
CA LYS A 110 13.15 3.28 -12.71
C LYS A 110 12.30 2.38 -13.62
N GLU A 111 12.96 1.44 -14.26
CA GLU A 111 12.27 0.39 -15.00
C GLU A 111 11.66 -0.62 -14.05
N ILE A 112 10.38 -0.92 -14.26
CA ILE A 112 9.64 -1.94 -13.55
C ILE A 112 9.07 -2.95 -14.54
N GLU A 113 8.88 -4.17 -14.10
CA GLU A 113 8.20 -5.20 -14.87
C GLU A 113 6.68 -5.10 -14.71
N LEU A 114 5.94 -5.65 -15.66
CA LEU A 114 4.49 -5.81 -15.56
C LEU A 114 4.13 -6.91 -14.55
N GLY A 115 2.93 -6.81 -13.97
CA GLY A 115 2.42 -7.82 -13.05
C GLY A 115 2.88 -7.62 -11.61
N TYR A 116 3.22 -6.39 -11.25
CA TYR A 116 3.53 -6.00 -9.87
C TYR A 116 2.55 -4.96 -9.34
N THR A 117 2.27 -5.04 -8.05
CA THR A 117 1.71 -3.93 -7.28
C THR A 117 2.87 -3.05 -6.80
N VAL A 118 2.94 -1.82 -7.29
CA VAL A 118 4.00 -0.89 -6.92
C VAL A 118 3.53 -0.01 -5.77
N ILE A 119 4.26 -0.05 -4.66
CA ILE A 119 4.05 0.82 -3.51
C ILE A 119 5.15 1.86 -3.51
N GLY A 120 4.80 3.13 -3.66
CA GLY A 120 5.76 4.22 -3.70
C GLY A 120 5.13 5.55 -3.36
N PHE A 121 5.96 6.48 -2.92
CA PHE A 121 5.54 7.84 -2.60
C PHE A 121 6.21 8.80 -3.58
N PRO A 122 5.43 9.72 -4.20
CA PRO A 122 6.06 10.84 -4.89
C PRO A 122 6.78 11.68 -3.84
N LYS A 123 8.01 12.08 -4.11
CA LYS A 123 8.73 13.04 -3.30
C LYS A 123 7.97 14.38 -3.35
N ALA A 124 8.53 15.48 -3.00
CA ALA A 124 7.88 16.79 -3.05
C ALA A 124 7.36 17.20 -4.45
N SER A 125 7.65 16.43 -5.50
CA SER A 125 7.20 16.67 -6.87
C SER A 125 5.73 16.29 -7.07
N ARG A 126 5.11 16.90 -8.08
CA ARG A 126 3.73 16.59 -8.47
C ARG A 126 3.57 15.23 -9.15
N TYR A 127 4.66 14.61 -9.59
CA TYR A 127 4.65 13.39 -10.38
C TYR A 127 5.62 12.36 -9.80
N GLY A 128 5.20 11.10 -9.79
CA GLY A 128 6.06 9.96 -9.58
C GLY A 128 6.20 9.20 -10.90
N TRP A 129 7.43 9.03 -11.38
CA TRP A 129 7.72 8.43 -12.67
C TRP A 129 8.21 6.98 -12.54
N MET A 130 7.67 6.13 -13.40
CA MET A 130 8.10 4.74 -13.58
C MET A 130 8.19 4.46 -15.07
N ARG A 131 9.06 3.52 -15.45
CA ARG A 131 9.23 3.10 -16.83
C ARG A 131 8.86 1.65 -16.99
N VAL A 132 8.12 1.34 -18.05
CA VAL A 132 7.71 -0.04 -18.40
C VAL A 132 8.07 -0.30 -19.85
N LYS A 133 8.65 -1.46 -20.14
CA LYS A 133 8.86 -1.92 -21.52
C LYS A 133 7.64 -2.66 -22.03
N LEU A 134 7.10 -2.21 -23.14
CA LEU A 134 5.94 -2.81 -23.80
C LEU A 134 6.29 -3.27 -25.20
N LYS A 135 5.63 -4.32 -25.66
CA LYS A 135 5.68 -4.78 -27.06
C LYS A 135 4.59 -4.08 -27.85
N ALA A 136 4.82 -3.87 -29.14
CA ALA A 136 3.80 -3.32 -30.03
C ALA A 136 2.53 -4.18 -30.00
N GLY A 137 1.37 -3.56 -29.85
CA GLY A 137 0.07 -4.23 -29.76
C GLY A 137 -0.25 -4.83 -28.39
N GLN A 138 0.64 -4.74 -27.41
CA GLN A 138 0.36 -5.21 -26.05
C GLN A 138 -0.65 -4.29 -25.36
N LYS A 139 -1.74 -4.87 -24.84
CA LYS A 139 -2.70 -4.17 -24.01
C LYS A 139 -2.25 -4.25 -22.55
N VAL A 140 -2.31 -3.13 -21.85
CA VAL A 140 -1.92 -3.01 -20.44
C VAL A 140 -3.00 -2.24 -19.69
N VAL A 141 -3.34 -2.72 -18.50
CA VAL A 141 -4.19 -2.02 -17.54
C VAL A 141 -3.28 -1.50 -16.43
N ILE A 142 -3.41 -0.22 -16.11
CA ILE A 142 -2.73 0.41 -14.99
C ILE A 142 -3.80 0.91 -14.04
N GLU A 143 -3.76 0.44 -12.81
CA GLU A 143 -4.70 0.81 -11.77
C GLU A 143 -3.98 1.51 -10.62
N SER A 144 -4.65 2.46 -9.99
CA SER A 144 -4.16 3.13 -8.78
C SER A 144 -5.15 2.94 -7.65
N GLU A 145 -4.68 2.45 -6.53
CA GLU A 145 -5.47 2.32 -5.29
C GLU A 145 -5.36 3.55 -4.38
N GLY A 146 -4.65 4.59 -4.81
CA GLY A 146 -4.35 5.75 -3.98
C GLY A 146 -5.58 6.45 -3.39
N SER A 147 -6.68 6.57 -4.14
CA SER A 147 -7.92 7.16 -3.65
C SER A 147 -8.69 6.24 -2.69
N HIS A 148 -8.38 4.96 -2.68
CA HIS A 148 -9.10 3.92 -1.93
C HIS A 148 -8.40 3.46 -0.65
N ILE A 149 -7.14 3.88 -0.45
CA ILE A 149 -6.34 3.52 0.73
C ILE A 149 -6.21 4.67 1.73
N ASP A 150 -7.20 5.54 1.83
CA ASP A 150 -7.19 6.73 2.70
C ASP A 150 -5.98 7.66 2.45
N SER A 151 -5.42 7.62 1.25
CA SER A 151 -4.35 8.50 0.84
C SER A 151 -4.87 9.94 0.73
N LYS A 152 -4.06 10.89 1.14
CA LYS A 152 -4.34 12.32 0.94
C LYS A 152 -4.18 12.76 -0.52
N PHE A 153 -3.75 11.84 -1.39
CA PHE A 153 -3.54 12.11 -2.81
C PHE A 153 -4.73 11.60 -3.62
N SER A 154 -5.17 12.42 -4.56
CA SER A 154 -6.05 11.97 -5.65
C SER A 154 -5.16 11.67 -6.84
N PRO A 155 -4.80 10.41 -7.09
CA PRO A 155 -3.88 10.07 -8.15
C PRO A 155 -4.49 10.35 -9.52
N CYS A 156 -3.66 10.84 -10.42
CA CYS A 156 -3.96 10.94 -11.84
C CYS A 156 -2.89 10.15 -12.58
N LEU A 157 -3.30 9.22 -13.40
CA LEU A 157 -2.40 8.41 -14.21
C LEU A 157 -2.19 9.04 -15.57
N ALA A 158 -0.95 9.07 -16.04
CA ALA A 158 -0.64 9.48 -17.40
C ALA A 158 0.47 8.59 -17.98
N VAL A 159 0.34 8.28 -19.26
CA VAL A 159 1.32 7.49 -20.00
C VAL A 159 1.94 8.35 -21.09
N PHE A 160 3.25 8.27 -21.21
CA PHE A 160 4.06 9.00 -22.17
C PHE A 160 4.90 8.02 -22.99
N ASP A 161 5.19 8.36 -24.24
CA ASP A 161 6.18 7.64 -25.03
C ASP A 161 7.61 8.08 -24.70
N GLN A 162 8.60 7.45 -25.31
CA GLN A 162 10.01 7.76 -25.09
C GLN A 162 10.41 9.19 -25.48
N SER A 163 9.64 9.86 -26.33
CA SER A 163 9.88 11.25 -26.72
C SER A 163 9.27 12.26 -25.74
N GLY A 164 8.58 11.80 -24.70
CA GLY A 164 7.86 12.65 -23.75
C GLY A 164 6.49 13.11 -24.26
N ARG A 165 5.98 12.57 -25.36
CA ARG A 165 4.62 12.86 -25.82
C ARG A 165 3.62 12.07 -25.00
N LYS A 166 2.64 12.77 -24.42
CA LYS A 166 1.56 12.13 -23.67
C LYS A 166 0.66 11.31 -24.61
N LEU A 167 0.56 10.02 -24.36
CA LEU A 167 -0.29 9.08 -25.10
C LEU A 167 -1.70 9.02 -24.52
N LYS A 168 -1.82 8.93 -23.20
CA LYS A 168 -3.09 8.79 -22.50
C LYS A 168 -3.00 9.35 -21.09
N SER A 169 -4.13 9.78 -20.55
CA SER A 169 -4.24 10.13 -19.12
C SER A 169 -5.63 9.84 -18.60
N SER A 170 -5.74 9.49 -17.33
CA SER A 170 -7.00 9.45 -16.61
C SER A 170 -7.17 10.76 -15.82
N THR A 171 -8.37 11.29 -15.83
CA THR A 171 -8.77 12.38 -14.94
C THR A 171 -9.79 11.83 -13.96
N ARG A 172 -9.44 11.73 -12.68
CA ARG A 172 -10.30 11.18 -11.62
C ARG A 172 -10.68 9.69 -11.76
N SER A 173 -10.01 8.95 -12.63
CA SER A 173 -10.19 7.50 -12.76
C SER A 173 -8.92 6.82 -12.31
N ASP A 174 -9.07 5.83 -11.46
CA ASP A 174 -7.96 5.04 -10.94
C ASP A 174 -7.49 3.98 -11.94
N VAL A 175 -8.11 3.91 -13.12
CA VAL A 175 -7.83 2.91 -14.15
C VAL A 175 -7.50 3.57 -15.48
N LEU A 176 -6.46 3.09 -16.13
CA LEU A 176 -6.01 3.45 -17.47
C LEU A 176 -5.78 2.18 -18.30
N ILE A 177 -6.46 2.09 -19.46
CA ILE A 177 -6.36 0.95 -20.38
C ILE A 177 -5.75 1.39 -21.70
#